data_18d6af7d88075f1eaea2ad77ddcc2d36
#
_entry.id   18d6af7d88075f1eaea2ad77ddcc2d36
#
_cell.length_a   1.000
_cell.length_b   1.000
_cell.length_c   1.000
_cell.angle_alpha   90.00
_cell.angle_beta   90.00
_cell.angle_gamma   90.00
#
_symmetry.space_group_name_H-M   'P 1'
#
loop_
_entity.id
_entity.type
_entity.pdbx_description
1 polymer ?
#
loop_
_entity_poly.entity_id
_entity_poly.type
_entity_poly.pdbx_seq_one_letter_code
_entity_poly.pdbx_strand_id
1 'polypeptide(L)'
;TQDFFLTQEATLKEFEAAMAALDQPVEAYLSQLNSIQTHDTRARLKTIKVPTMVLAGAEDILIPMNLSRELHSLIPGAAFATAKGGHAFMWEHPKPFNEAVLGFIGKHR
;
A
#
# COMPACT_ATOMS: atom_id res chain seq x y z
N THR A 1 6.80 5.76 9.18
CA THR A 1 6.95 5.55 10.63
C THR A 1 7.65 6.72 11.29
N GLN A 2 7.56 6.84 12.62
CA GLN A 2 8.27 7.87 13.37
C GLN A 2 9.79 7.74 13.20
N ASP A 3 10.30 6.53 13.21
CA ASP A 3 11.72 6.26 13.00
C ASP A 3 12.22 6.81 11.65
N PHE A 4 11.46 6.59 10.58
CA PHE A 4 11.77 7.13 9.26
C PHE A 4 11.82 8.66 9.26
N PHE A 5 10.86 9.33 9.89
CA PHE A 5 10.86 10.80 10.01
C PHE A 5 12.06 11.35 10.76
N LEU A 6 12.54 10.63 11.77
CA LEU A 6 13.68 11.06 12.58
C LEU A 6 15.04 10.77 11.94
N THR A 7 15.11 9.78 11.05
CA THR A 7 16.41 9.28 10.54
C THR A 7 16.65 9.56 9.05
N GLN A 8 15.60 9.92 8.28
CA GLN A 8 15.66 10.06 6.82
C GLN A 8 15.26 11.46 6.34
N GLU A 9 15.75 12.50 7.01
CA GLU A 9 15.40 13.90 6.73
C GLU A 9 15.68 14.31 5.26
N ALA A 10 16.80 13.86 4.69
CA ALA A 10 17.15 14.17 3.30
C ALA A 10 16.13 13.58 2.32
N THR A 11 15.77 12.31 2.49
CA THR A 11 14.75 11.63 1.69
C THR A 11 13.38 12.29 1.81
N LEU A 12 13.02 12.75 3.01
CA LEU A 12 11.77 13.47 3.24
C LEU A 12 11.75 14.79 2.48
N LYS A 13 12.84 15.58 2.52
CA LYS A 13 12.93 16.85 1.78
C LYS A 13 12.83 16.65 0.27
N GLU A 14 13.46 15.60 -0.28
CA GLU A 14 13.34 15.25 -1.70
C GLU A 14 11.87 14.90 -2.04
N PHE A 15 11.22 14.11 -1.20
CA PHE A 15 9.83 13.75 -1.38
C PHE A 15 8.89 14.95 -1.29
N GLU A 16 9.06 15.84 -0.29
CA GLU A 16 8.30 17.07 -0.14
C GLU A 16 8.44 17.97 -1.37
N ALA A 17 9.67 18.13 -1.87
CA ALA A 17 9.93 18.93 -3.06
C ALA A 17 9.26 18.33 -4.31
N ALA A 18 9.29 17.01 -4.47
CA ALA A 18 8.62 16.32 -5.57
C ALA A 18 7.10 16.47 -5.49
N MET A 19 6.52 16.32 -4.30
CA MET A 19 5.08 16.50 -4.09
C MET A 19 4.61 17.94 -4.29
N ALA A 20 5.40 18.93 -3.83
CA ALA A 20 5.09 20.34 -4.02
C ALA A 20 5.12 20.79 -5.50
N ALA A 21 5.84 20.05 -6.35
CA ALA A 21 5.86 20.29 -7.79
C ALA A 21 4.63 19.73 -8.54
N LEU A 22 3.81 18.92 -7.87
CA LEU A 22 2.59 18.36 -8.46
C LEU A 22 1.44 19.35 -8.29
N ASP A 23 0.88 19.80 -9.40
CA ASP A 23 -0.36 20.60 -9.42
C ASP A 23 -1.56 19.65 -9.52
N GLN A 24 -2.38 19.61 -8.48
CA GLN A 24 -3.61 18.83 -8.47
C GLN A 24 -4.82 19.78 -8.42
N PRO A 25 -5.61 19.88 -9.50
CA PRO A 25 -6.85 20.66 -9.48
C PRO A 25 -7.80 20.22 -8.37
N VAL A 26 -8.46 21.17 -7.72
CA VAL A 26 -9.39 20.90 -6.61
C VAL A 26 -10.49 19.92 -7.02
N GLU A 27 -11.04 20.04 -8.22
CA GLU A 27 -12.07 19.14 -8.75
C GLU A 27 -11.57 17.71 -8.87
N ALA A 28 -10.31 17.51 -9.28
CA ALA A 28 -9.70 16.18 -9.35
C ALA A 28 -9.55 15.58 -7.95
N TYR A 29 -9.10 16.37 -6.97
CA TYR A 29 -9.02 15.96 -5.57
C TYR A 29 -10.38 15.54 -5.01
N LEU A 30 -11.41 16.38 -5.20
CA LEU A 30 -12.77 16.10 -4.72
C LEU A 30 -13.38 14.87 -5.39
N SER A 31 -13.10 14.64 -6.68
CA SER A 31 -13.52 13.42 -7.38
C SER A 31 -12.87 12.17 -6.81
N GLN A 32 -11.57 12.22 -6.53
CA GLN A 32 -10.86 11.10 -5.88
C GLN A 32 -11.40 10.84 -4.47
N LEU A 33 -11.61 11.88 -3.66
CA LEU A 33 -12.15 11.77 -2.32
C LEU A 33 -13.54 11.11 -2.32
N ASN A 34 -14.43 11.56 -3.23
CA ASN A 34 -15.75 10.96 -3.39
C ASN A 34 -15.66 9.48 -3.80
N SER A 35 -14.74 9.14 -4.69
CA SER A 35 -14.51 7.75 -5.11
C SER A 35 -14.06 6.87 -3.94
N ILE A 36 -13.20 7.37 -3.06
CA ILE A 36 -12.75 6.65 -1.85
C ILE A 36 -13.93 6.44 -0.89
N GLN A 37 -14.74 7.47 -0.64
CA GLN A 37 -15.87 7.39 0.30
C GLN A 37 -16.95 6.40 -0.11
N THR A 38 -17.14 6.22 -1.42
CA THR A 38 -18.16 5.34 -1.98
C THR A 38 -17.63 3.95 -2.39
N HIS A 39 -16.31 3.73 -2.24
CA HIS A 39 -15.66 2.50 -2.68
C HIS A 39 -15.97 1.33 -1.74
N ASP A 40 -16.66 0.31 -2.27
CA ASP A 40 -16.81 -0.99 -1.62
C ASP A 40 -16.77 -2.11 -2.67
N THR A 41 -15.74 -2.94 -2.60
CA THR A 41 -15.52 -4.06 -3.51
C THR A 41 -15.64 -5.42 -2.84
N ARG A 42 -15.96 -5.50 -1.55
CA ARG A 42 -15.98 -6.75 -0.76
C ARG A 42 -16.76 -7.87 -1.42
N ALA A 43 -17.95 -7.56 -1.94
CA ALA A 43 -18.78 -8.55 -2.61
C ALA A 43 -18.17 -9.18 -3.86
N ARG A 44 -17.22 -8.46 -4.51
CA ARG A 44 -16.57 -8.87 -5.77
C ARG A 44 -15.23 -9.58 -5.56
N LEU A 45 -14.58 -9.45 -4.41
CA LEU A 45 -13.25 -9.99 -4.16
C LEU A 45 -13.17 -11.50 -4.38
N LYS A 46 -14.22 -12.24 -4.07
CA LYS A 46 -14.33 -13.68 -4.31
C LYS A 46 -14.29 -14.09 -5.79
N THR A 47 -14.45 -13.14 -6.72
CA THR A 47 -14.37 -13.41 -8.16
C THR A 47 -12.95 -13.32 -8.71
N ILE A 48 -11.97 -12.87 -7.92
CA ILE A 48 -10.57 -12.82 -8.33
C ILE A 48 -10.05 -14.23 -8.47
N LYS A 49 -9.49 -14.55 -9.66
CA LYS A 49 -8.99 -15.89 -10.02
C LYS A 49 -7.49 -15.89 -10.31
N VAL A 50 -6.90 -14.72 -10.47
CA VAL A 50 -5.46 -14.59 -10.73
C VAL A 50 -4.67 -14.73 -9.43
N PRO A 51 -3.42 -15.22 -9.48
CA PRO A 51 -2.54 -15.21 -8.32
C PRO A 51 -2.49 -13.82 -7.69
N THR A 52 -2.78 -13.75 -6.42
CA THR A 52 -2.89 -12.48 -5.68
C THR A 52 -2.09 -12.55 -4.39
N MET A 53 -1.39 -11.49 -4.05
CA MET A 53 -0.77 -11.31 -2.74
C MET A 53 -1.27 -10.01 -2.10
N VAL A 54 -1.68 -10.09 -0.86
CA VAL A 54 -1.92 -8.92 0.00
C VAL A 54 -0.65 -8.67 0.80
N LEU A 55 -0.02 -7.54 0.55
CA LEU A 55 1.21 -7.12 1.25
C LEU A 55 0.90 -5.88 2.08
N ALA A 56 1.16 -5.93 3.36
CA ALA A 56 0.80 -4.87 4.32
C ALA A 56 2.02 -4.34 5.09
N GLY A 57 2.03 -3.04 5.38
CA GLY A 57 2.97 -2.45 6.33
C GLY A 57 2.63 -2.86 7.76
N ALA A 58 3.62 -3.34 8.51
CA ALA A 58 3.38 -3.85 9.87
C ALA A 58 2.96 -2.76 10.86
N GLU A 59 3.33 -1.51 10.58
CA GLU A 59 3.09 -0.32 11.40
C GLU A 59 2.16 0.68 10.70
N ASP A 60 1.39 0.20 9.71
CA ASP A 60 0.47 1.05 8.95
C ASP A 60 -0.74 1.44 9.82
N ILE A 61 -0.82 2.73 10.14
CA ILE A 61 -1.93 3.31 10.91
C ILE A 61 -3.05 3.85 10.01
N LEU A 62 -2.77 4.05 8.72
CA LEU A 62 -3.75 4.55 7.75
C LEU A 62 -4.63 3.41 7.23
N ILE A 63 -4.00 2.27 6.90
CA ILE A 63 -4.69 1.01 6.57
C ILE A 63 -4.28 -0.04 7.62
N PRO A 64 -4.93 -0.08 8.77
CA PRO A 64 -4.58 -1.00 9.84
C PRO A 64 -4.61 -2.46 9.41
N MET A 65 -3.77 -3.28 10.04
CA MET A 65 -3.53 -4.68 9.71
C MET A 65 -4.81 -5.53 9.61
N ASN A 66 -5.83 -5.23 10.41
CA ASN A 66 -7.11 -5.95 10.36
C ASN A 66 -7.82 -5.79 9.02
N LEU A 67 -7.73 -4.62 8.36
CA LEU A 67 -8.32 -4.38 7.04
C LEU A 67 -7.58 -5.17 5.94
N SER A 68 -6.25 -5.23 6.01
CA SER A 68 -5.44 -6.05 5.10
C SER A 68 -5.73 -7.55 5.30
N ARG A 69 -5.96 -8.01 6.53
CA ARG A 69 -6.37 -9.39 6.82
C ARG A 69 -7.79 -9.69 6.32
N GLU A 70 -8.72 -8.74 6.45
CA GLU A 70 -10.06 -8.86 5.86
C GLU A 70 -9.96 -9.01 4.35
N LEU A 71 -9.23 -8.13 3.68
CA LEU A 71 -9.00 -8.20 2.23
C LEU A 71 -8.45 -9.58 1.81
N HIS A 72 -7.41 -10.07 2.49
CA HIS A 72 -6.84 -11.39 2.25
C HIS A 72 -7.87 -12.51 2.40
N SER A 73 -8.71 -12.45 3.45
CA SER A 73 -9.72 -13.49 3.71
C SER A 73 -10.82 -13.58 2.65
N LEU A 74 -11.07 -12.46 1.94
CA LEU A 74 -12.12 -12.36 0.92
C LEU A 74 -11.64 -12.75 -0.49
N ILE A 75 -10.32 -12.90 -0.72
CA ILE A 75 -9.75 -13.28 -2.00
C ILE A 75 -9.31 -14.74 -1.96
N PRO A 76 -9.98 -15.65 -2.69
CA PRO A 76 -9.65 -17.08 -2.64
C PRO A 76 -8.21 -17.36 -3.09
N GLY A 77 -7.45 -18.07 -2.25
CA GLY A 77 -6.08 -18.47 -2.57
C GLY A 77 -5.05 -17.33 -2.55
N ALA A 78 -5.40 -16.14 -2.07
CA ALA A 78 -4.44 -15.06 -1.93
C ALA A 78 -3.32 -15.44 -0.92
N ALA A 79 -2.09 -15.03 -1.22
CA ALA A 79 -1.00 -15.02 -0.27
C ALA A 79 -1.10 -13.78 0.64
N PHE A 80 -0.56 -13.89 1.86
CA PHE A 80 -0.45 -12.77 2.79
C PHE A 80 0.99 -12.59 3.22
N ALA A 81 1.48 -11.36 3.16
CA ALA A 81 2.81 -11.00 3.63
C ALA A 81 2.78 -9.64 4.35
N THR A 82 3.75 -9.42 5.21
CA THR A 82 3.96 -8.14 5.88
C THR A 82 5.39 -7.66 5.66
N ALA A 83 5.57 -6.35 5.56
CA ALA A 83 6.88 -5.72 5.57
C ALA A 83 6.95 -4.71 6.72
N LYS A 84 8.15 -4.46 7.24
CA LYS A 84 8.39 -3.40 8.21
C LYS A 84 8.02 -2.05 7.58
N GLY A 85 7.45 -1.15 8.37
CA GLY A 85 7.14 0.22 7.98
C GLY A 85 5.65 0.56 8.08
N GLY A 86 5.34 1.85 7.87
CA GLY A 86 3.99 2.40 7.88
C GLY A 86 3.28 2.25 6.54
N HIS A 87 2.41 3.23 6.22
CA HIS A 87 1.68 3.22 4.95
C HIS A 87 2.58 3.31 3.72
N ALA A 88 3.71 3.99 3.84
CA ALA A 88 4.71 4.16 2.80
C ALA A 88 5.86 3.15 2.89
N PHE A 89 5.63 1.95 3.43
CA PHE A 89 6.66 0.94 3.68
C PHE A 89 7.50 0.57 2.46
N MET A 90 6.97 0.70 1.24
CA MET A 90 7.71 0.50 0.00
C MET A 90 8.84 1.56 -0.20
N TRP A 91 8.68 2.74 0.36
CA TRP A 91 9.69 3.80 0.34
C TRP A 91 10.56 3.80 1.60
N GLU A 92 9.97 3.47 2.75
CA GLU A 92 10.72 3.38 4.00
C GLU A 92 11.72 2.22 3.98
N HIS A 93 11.31 1.08 3.40
CA HIS A 93 12.09 -0.15 3.35
C HIS A 93 12.00 -0.82 1.97
N PRO A 94 12.58 -0.22 0.90
CA PRO A 94 12.40 -0.69 -0.48
C PRO A 94 12.94 -2.11 -0.71
N LYS A 95 14.01 -2.51 -0.02
CA LYS A 95 14.61 -3.84 -0.21
C LYS A 95 13.65 -4.97 0.18
N PRO A 96 13.14 -5.08 1.43
CA PRO A 96 12.21 -6.14 1.79
C PRO A 96 10.89 -6.07 1.01
N PHE A 97 10.41 -4.89 0.63
CA PHE A 97 9.26 -4.76 -0.25
C PHE A 97 9.53 -5.41 -1.61
N ASN A 98 10.64 -5.06 -2.26
CA ASN A 98 10.99 -5.60 -3.57
C ASN A 98 11.22 -7.11 -3.52
N GLU A 99 11.87 -7.63 -2.48
CA GLU A 99 12.08 -9.07 -2.29
C GLU A 99 10.74 -9.82 -2.19
N ALA A 100 9.77 -9.31 -1.43
CA ALA A 100 8.45 -9.90 -1.31
C ALA A 100 7.72 -9.91 -2.66
N VAL A 101 7.70 -8.79 -3.37
CA VAL A 101 7.03 -8.64 -4.67
C VAL A 101 7.66 -9.52 -5.73
N LEU A 102 8.99 -9.46 -5.89
CA LEU A 102 9.71 -10.25 -6.88
C LEU A 102 9.64 -11.76 -6.59
N GLY A 103 9.70 -12.13 -5.31
CA GLY A 103 9.54 -13.51 -4.88
C GLY A 103 8.14 -14.06 -5.18
N PHE A 104 7.09 -13.24 -5.05
CA PHE A 104 5.74 -13.63 -5.42
C PHE A 104 5.60 -13.76 -6.95
N ILE A 105 6.04 -12.76 -7.72
CA ILE A 105 5.98 -12.79 -9.19
C ILE A 105 6.74 -13.99 -9.75
N GLY A 106 7.93 -14.29 -9.18
CA GLY A 106 8.76 -15.40 -9.64
C GLY A 106 8.11 -16.78 -9.47
N LYS A 107 7.18 -16.93 -8.53
CA LYS A 107 6.42 -18.20 -8.30
C LYS A 107 5.24 -18.38 -9.26
N HIS A 108 4.84 -17.33 -9.97
CA HIS A 108 3.61 -17.30 -10.77
C HIS A 108 3.87 -16.90 -12.24
N ARG A 109 5.09 -17.11 -12.71
CA ARG A 109 5.48 -16.96 -14.12
C ARG A 109 5.10 -18.20 -14.94
#